data_a7e7b8b69eed8799f445a616c8e52f17
#
_entry.id   a7e7b8b69eed8799f445a616c8e52f17
#
_cell.length_a   1.000
_cell.length_b   1.000
_cell.length_c   1.000
_cell.angle_alpha   90.00
_cell.angle_beta   90.00
_cell.angle_gamma   90.00
#
_symmetry.space_group_name_H-M   'P 1'
#
loop_
_entity.id
_entity.type
_entity.pdbx_description
1 polymer ?
#
loop_
_entity_poly.entity_id
_entity_poly.type
_entity_poly.pdbx_seq_one_letter_code
_entity_poly.pdbx_strand_id
1 'polypeptide(L)'
;SGFNTLIQAENYFANNGVQTEATRDTGGGQNVGWIDTNDWMAYSNINIPTSGTYTIEYRVASPSGGRLSADLNGGAILLGELAIPATGGWQNWTTISHTVNINAGTYNFGVFAKAGGWNINWIRIKR
;
A
#
# COMPACT_ATOMS: atom_id res chain seq x y z
N SER A 1 1.40 -17.42 -11.35
CA SER A 1 1.15 -17.11 -12.73
C SER A 1 -0.26 -16.57 -12.95
N GLY A 2 -0.38 -15.40 -13.47
CA GLY A 2 -1.65 -14.80 -13.83
C GLY A 2 -2.44 -14.18 -12.68
N PHE A 3 -2.02 -14.31 -11.44
CA PHE A 3 -2.69 -13.64 -10.34
C PHE A 3 -2.34 -12.15 -10.34
N ASN A 4 -3.36 -11.32 -10.25
CA ASN A 4 -3.19 -9.88 -10.26
C ASN A 4 -4.42 -9.25 -9.61
N THR A 5 -4.25 -8.67 -8.43
CA THR A 5 -5.33 -7.97 -7.75
C THR A 5 -4.93 -6.53 -7.47
N LEU A 6 -5.83 -5.61 -7.79
CA LEU A 6 -5.65 -4.19 -7.55
C LEU A 6 -6.51 -3.77 -6.36
N ILE A 7 -5.88 -3.10 -5.40
CA ILE A 7 -6.53 -2.55 -4.23
C ILE A 7 -6.45 -1.04 -4.32
N GLN A 8 -7.59 -0.37 -4.45
CA GLN A 8 -7.63 1.09 -4.36
C GLN A 8 -7.34 1.49 -2.91
N ALA A 9 -6.37 2.38 -2.72
CA ALA A 9 -5.92 2.72 -1.37
C ALA A 9 -7.02 3.28 -0.49
N GLU A 10 -7.99 3.98 -1.08
CA GLU A 10 -9.13 4.57 -0.35
C GLU A 10 -10.17 3.52 0.09
N ASN A 11 -10.09 2.28 -0.38
CA ASN A 11 -11.05 1.22 -0.05
C ASN A 11 -10.68 0.46 1.23
N TYR A 12 -10.03 1.12 2.16
CA TYR A 12 -9.74 0.50 3.46
C TYR A 12 -11.04 0.26 4.24
N PHE A 13 -11.06 -0.83 5.03
CA PHE A 13 -12.17 -1.07 5.96
C PHE A 13 -11.90 -0.44 7.33
N ALA A 14 -10.63 -0.12 7.61
CA ALA A 14 -10.20 0.51 8.84
C ALA A 14 -8.93 1.30 8.59
N ASN A 15 -8.73 2.37 9.34
CA ASN A 15 -7.54 3.20 9.26
C ASN A 15 -7.30 3.93 10.58
N ASN A 16 -6.11 4.50 10.70
CA ASN A 16 -5.80 5.45 11.75
C ASN A 16 -5.13 6.67 11.13
N GLY A 17 -5.76 7.82 11.28
CA GLY A 17 -5.18 9.14 11.04
C GLY A 17 -5.19 9.63 9.60
N VAL A 18 -5.63 8.82 8.63
CA VAL A 18 -5.56 9.20 7.22
C VAL A 18 -6.85 9.82 6.69
N GLN A 19 -6.76 10.49 5.54
CA GLN A 19 -7.89 11.06 4.81
C GLN A 19 -7.73 10.77 3.33
N THR A 20 -8.76 11.08 2.54
CA THR A 20 -8.77 10.90 1.10
C THR A 20 -8.97 12.22 0.38
N GLU A 21 -8.51 12.27 -0.86
CA GLU A 21 -8.67 13.41 -1.76
C GLU A 21 -8.74 12.93 -3.20
N ALA A 22 -9.18 13.79 -4.10
CA ALA A 22 -9.12 13.50 -5.53
C ALA A 22 -7.65 13.40 -5.97
N THR A 23 -7.33 12.33 -6.69
CA THR A 23 -5.96 12.16 -7.20
C THR A 23 -5.78 12.79 -8.57
N ARG A 24 -4.57 13.24 -8.87
CA ARG A 24 -4.17 13.66 -10.22
C ARG A 24 -3.41 12.58 -10.97
N ASP A 25 -3.26 11.41 -10.38
CA ASP A 25 -2.61 10.29 -11.05
C ASP A 25 -3.45 9.79 -12.23
N THR A 26 -2.80 9.08 -13.14
CA THR A 26 -3.47 8.45 -14.27
C THR A 26 -4.61 7.53 -13.78
N GLY A 27 -5.74 7.62 -14.43
CA GLY A 27 -6.93 6.84 -14.08
C GLY A 27 -7.90 7.56 -13.17
N GLY A 28 -7.51 8.67 -12.54
CA GLY A 28 -8.40 9.44 -11.66
C GLY A 28 -8.79 8.69 -10.40
N GLY A 29 -9.92 9.09 -9.81
CA GLY A 29 -10.39 8.55 -8.54
C GLY A 29 -9.82 9.31 -7.36
N GLN A 30 -9.46 8.58 -6.30
CA GLN A 30 -8.97 9.15 -5.05
C GLN A 30 -7.61 8.59 -4.68
N ASN A 31 -6.90 9.32 -3.83
CA ASN A 31 -5.74 8.79 -3.12
C ASN A 31 -5.91 9.01 -1.62
N VAL A 32 -5.17 8.24 -0.84
CA VAL A 32 -5.05 8.44 0.59
C VAL A 32 -3.91 9.41 0.85
N GLY A 33 -4.12 10.34 1.75
CA GLY A 33 -3.13 11.30 2.19
C GLY A 33 -3.24 11.58 3.68
N TRP A 34 -2.59 12.66 4.13
CA TRP A 34 -2.50 13.02 5.55
C TRP A 34 -1.96 11.87 6.38
N ILE A 35 -0.99 11.15 5.81
CA ILE A 35 -0.37 9.98 6.44
C ILE A 35 0.80 10.47 7.29
N ASP A 36 0.64 10.40 8.60
CA ASP A 36 1.69 10.71 9.57
C ASP A 36 2.33 9.42 10.07
N THR A 37 3.48 9.55 10.69
CA THR A 37 4.17 8.40 11.30
C THR A 37 3.23 7.68 12.27
N ASN A 38 3.16 6.35 12.16
CA ASN A 38 2.29 5.43 12.88
C ASN A 38 0.85 5.36 12.38
N ASP A 39 0.47 6.11 11.36
CA ASP A 39 -0.83 5.93 10.70
C ASP A 39 -0.82 4.64 9.87
N TRP A 40 -2.02 4.11 9.62
CA TRP A 40 -2.14 2.86 8.87
C TRP A 40 -3.49 2.74 8.17
N MET A 41 -3.52 1.86 7.16
CA MET A 41 -4.72 1.45 6.45
C MET A 41 -4.78 -0.08 6.40
N ALA A 42 -5.98 -0.64 6.49
CA ALA A 42 -6.20 -2.09 6.40
C ALA A 42 -7.30 -2.41 5.38
N TYR A 43 -7.05 -3.47 4.60
CA TYR A 43 -7.92 -3.89 3.49
C TYR A 43 -8.34 -5.34 3.74
N SER A 44 -9.64 -5.62 3.65
CA SER A 44 -10.19 -6.93 3.99
C SER A 44 -10.33 -7.86 2.78
N ASN A 45 -10.40 -9.15 3.06
CA ASN A 45 -10.75 -10.20 2.09
C ASN A 45 -9.77 -10.26 0.89
N ILE A 46 -8.48 -10.13 1.17
CA ILE A 46 -7.47 -10.32 0.14
C ILE A 46 -7.18 -11.82 0.05
N ASN A 47 -7.61 -12.43 -1.05
CA ASN A 47 -7.45 -13.87 -1.26
C ASN A 47 -6.18 -14.16 -2.05
N ILE A 48 -5.29 -14.94 -1.43
CA ILE A 48 -4.06 -15.44 -2.05
C ILE A 48 -4.32 -16.89 -2.44
N PRO A 49 -4.45 -17.20 -3.74
CA PRO A 49 -4.91 -18.51 -4.18
C PRO A 49 -3.87 -19.61 -4.03
N THR A 50 -2.60 -19.28 -4.12
CA THR A 50 -1.50 -20.26 -4.13
C THR A 50 -0.34 -19.74 -3.31
N SER A 51 0.23 -20.59 -2.46
CA SER A 51 1.46 -20.24 -1.73
C SER A 51 2.62 -20.02 -2.69
N GLY A 52 3.38 -18.97 -2.49
CA GLY A 52 4.55 -18.67 -3.31
C GLY A 52 5.03 -17.24 -3.17
N THR A 53 5.84 -16.83 -4.14
CA THR A 53 6.44 -15.50 -4.18
C THR A 53 5.54 -14.55 -4.97
N TYR A 54 5.22 -13.41 -4.37
CA TYR A 54 4.40 -12.37 -4.97
C TYR A 54 5.18 -11.07 -5.05
N THR A 55 4.86 -10.26 -6.06
CA THR A 55 5.32 -8.87 -6.13
C THR A 55 4.20 -7.98 -5.66
N ILE A 56 4.51 -7.09 -4.72
CA ILE A 56 3.56 -6.07 -4.26
C ILE A 56 4.05 -4.72 -4.73
N GLU A 57 3.20 -4.01 -5.46
CA GLU A 57 3.46 -2.66 -5.95
C GLU A 57 2.62 -1.66 -5.17
N TYR A 58 3.20 -0.49 -4.93
CA TYR A 58 2.55 0.63 -4.25
C TYR A 58 2.73 1.87 -5.10
N ARG A 59 1.62 2.53 -5.42
CA ARG A 59 1.66 3.78 -6.19
C ARG A 59 1.67 4.95 -5.23
N VAL A 60 2.79 5.65 -5.14
CA VAL A 60 3.07 6.62 -4.08
C VAL A 60 3.54 7.95 -4.63
N ALA A 61 3.37 8.99 -3.83
CA ALA A 61 3.90 10.33 -4.09
C ALA A 61 4.34 10.95 -2.77
N SER A 62 5.44 11.72 -2.80
CA SER A 62 5.95 12.34 -1.58
C SER A 62 6.88 13.52 -1.92
N PRO A 63 6.75 14.67 -1.20
CA PRO A 63 7.72 15.75 -1.38
C PRO A 63 9.11 15.38 -0.91
N SER A 64 9.24 14.68 0.22
CA SER A 64 10.53 14.45 0.87
C SER A 64 10.82 13.00 1.21
N GLY A 65 9.92 12.07 0.86
CA GLY A 65 10.09 10.66 1.13
C GLY A 65 9.50 10.23 2.47
N GLY A 66 9.48 8.92 2.68
CA GLY A 66 8.97 8.30 3.90
C GLY A 66 9.31 6.83 3.94
N ARG A 67 8.53 6.05 4.69
CA ARG A 67 8.75 4.62 4.80
C ARG A 67 7.45 3.90 5.15
N LEU A 68 7.15 2.81 4.45
CA LEU A 68 6.00 1.97 4.77
C LEU A 68 6.45 0.58 5.20
N SER A 69 5.62 -0.09 5.96
CA SER A 69 5.71 -1.54 6.15
C SER A 69 4.39 -2.18 5.75
N ALA A 70 4.47 -3.41 5.27
CA ALA A 70 3.30 -4.19 4.89
C ALA A 70 3.16 -5.39 5.82
N ASP A 71 1.92 -5.76 6.09
CA ASP A 71 1.62 -6.87 6.98
C ASP A 71 0.32 -7.56 6.59
N LEU A 72 0.09 -8.71 7.20
CA LEU A 72 -1.17 -9.44 7.10
C LEU A 72 -1.74 -9.62 8.49
N ASN A 73 -3.08 -9.51 8.58
CA ASN A 73 -3.85 -9.78 9.79
C ASN A 73 -3.39 -8.95 10.99
N GLY A 74 -3.28 -7.63 10.77
CA GLY A 74 -3.00 -6.69 11.85
C GLY A 74 -1.62 -6.82 12.45
N GLY A 75 -0.62 -7.18 11.64
CA GLY A 75 0.76 -7.31 12.08
C GLY A 75 1.15 -8.73 12.51
N ALA A 76 0.23 -9.69 12.41
CA ALA A 76 0.54 -11.08 12.75
C ALA A 76 1.60 -11.67 11.82
N ILE A 77 1.58 -11.28 10.55
CA ILE A 77 2.57 -11.69 9.55
C ILE A 77 3.17 -10.44 8.94
N LEU A 78 4.48 -10.24 9.09
CA LEU A 78 5.16 -9.09 8.54
C LEU A 78 5.68 -9.43 7.13
N LEU A 79 5.42 -8.54 6.17
CA LEU A 79 5.83 -8.72 4.78
C LEU A 79 7.03 -7.85 4.40
N GLY A 80 7.52 -7.02 5.31
CA GLY A 80 8.70 -6.21 5.07
C GLY A 80 8.41 -4.72 4.96
N GLU A 81 9.48 -3.95 4.76
CA GLU A 81 9.46 -2.49 4.72
C GLU A 81 10.02 -1.99 3.40
N LEU A 82 9.58 -0.79 3.00
CA LEU A 82 10.06 -0.10 1.81
C LEU A 82 10.28 1.37 2.12
N ALA A 83 11.39 1.91 1.64
CA ALA A 83 11.58 3.34 1.58
C ALA A 83 10.70 3.92 0.48
N ILE A 84 10.02 5.02 0.78
CA ILE A 84 9.27 5.79 -0.21
C ILE A 84 10.18 6.93 -0.66
N PRO A 85 10.50 7.01 -1.96
CA PRO A 85 11.40 8.05 -2.45
C PRO A 85 10.73 9.41 -2.43
N ALA A 86 11.54 10.47 -2.38
CA ALA A 86 11.07 11.80 -2.70
C ALA A 86 10.75 11.85 -4.20
N THR A 87 9.54 12.25 -4.55
CA THR A 87 9.10 12.35 -5.94
C THR A 87 8.92 13.78 -6.40
N GLY A 88 9.16 14.74 -5.50
CA GLY A 88 9.06 16.17 -5.82
C GLY A 88 7.68 16.78 -5.58
N GLY A 89 6.74 16.07 -5.03
CA GLY A 89 5.43 16.63 -4.71
C GLY A 89 4.40 15.60 -4.30
N TRP A 90 3.31 16.09 -3.72
CA TRP A 90 2.22 15.25 -3.22
C TRP A 90 1.44 14.54 -4.33
N GLN A 91 1.57 15.01 -5.57
CA GLN A 91 0.87 14.45 -6.73
C GLN A 91 1.85 14.05 -7.85
N ASN A 92 3.13 13.92 -7.55
CA ASN A 92 4.12 13.37 -8.45
C ASN A 92 4.29 11.88 -8.14
N TRP A 93 3.66 11.05 -8.94
CA TRP A 93 3.48 9.62 -8.64
C TRP A 93 4.58 8.74 -9.20
N THR A 94 4.95 7.73 -8.44
CA THR A 94 5.85 6.66 -8.86
C THR A 94 5.36 5.32 -8.29
N THR A 95 5.80 4.23 -8.89
CA THR A 95 5.50 2.89 -8.39
C THR A 95 6.75 2.29 -7.76
N ILE A 96 6.62 1.83 -6.52
CA ILE A 96 7.67 1.08 -5.82
C ILE A 96 7.16 -0.34 -5.58
N SER A 97 8.08 -1.29 -5.43
CA SER A 97 7.70 -2.68 -5.26
C SER A 97 8.71 -3.48 -4.45
N HIS A 98 8.25 -4.59 -3.92
CA HIS A 98 9.08 -5.62 -3.31
C HIS A 98 8.48 -6.98 -3.56
N THR A 99 9.28 -8.03 -3.37
CA THR A 99 8.80 -9.41 -3.46
C THR A 99 8.72 -10.02 -2.08
N VAL A 100 7.66 -10.80 -1.85
CA VAL A 100 7.39 -11.43 -0.56
C VAL A 100 6.85 -12.83 -0.79
N ASN A 101 7.05 -13.70 0.19
CA ASN A 101 6.43 -15.02 0.19
C ASN A 101 5.13 -14.94 0.99
N ILE A 102 4.03 -15.42 0.40
CA ILE A 102 2.74 -15.44 1.05
C ILE A 102 2.15 -16.84 0.88
N ASN A 103 1.68 -17.43 1.97
CA ASN A 103 0.96 -18.70 1.92
C ASN A 103 -0.47 -18.47 1.42
N ALA A 104 -1.04 -19.47 0.75
CA ALA A 104 -2.43 -19.42 0.33
C ALA A 104 -3.34 -19.16 1.52
N GLY A 105 -4.35 -18.34 1.33
CA GLY A 105 -5.29 -17.97 2.37
C GLY A 105 -5.98 -16.65 2.07
N THR A 106 -6.92 -16.27 2.91
CA THR A 106 -7.60 -14.98 2.83
C THR A 106 -7.20 -14.14 4.03
N TYR A 107 -6.76 -12.91 3.76
CA TYR A 107 -6.12 -12.06 4.77
C TYR A 107 -6.70 -10.66 4.78
N ASN A 108 -6.49 -9.97 5.90
CA ASN A 108 -6.50 -8.51 5.93
C ASN A 108 -5.08 -8.04 5.59
N PHE A 109 -4.96 -7.15 4.61
CA PHE A 109 -3.68 -6.59 4.19
C PHE A 109 -3.51 -5.21 4.82
N GLY A 110 -2.37 -4.96 5.45
CA GLY A 110 -2.09 -3.70 6.13
C GLY A 110 -0.93 -2.95 5.53
N VAL A 111 -1.06 -1.62 5.49
CA VAL A 111 0.02 -0.70 5.16
C VAL A 111 0.19 0.24 6.35
N PHE A 112 1.38 0.28 6.91
CA PHE A 112 1.72 1.05 8.10
C PHE A 112 2.79 2.08 7.78
N ALA A 113 2.61 3.31 8.25
CA ALA A 113 3.58 4.38 8.05
C ALA A 113 4.67 4.35 9.12
N LYS A 114 5.80 3.76 8.80
CA LYS A 114 6.98 3.80 9.68
C LYS A 114 7.51 5.23 9.75
N ALA A 115 7.46 5.95 8.65
CA ALA A 115 7.68 7.39 8.58
C ALA A 115 6.63 7.95 7.63
N GLY A 116 5.92 8.98 8.05
CA GLY A 116 4.85 9.60 7.27
C GLY A 116 5.35 10.59 6.22
N GLY A 117 4.41 11.34 5.64
CA GLY A 117 4.72 12.38 4.67
C GLY A 117 4.61 11.94 3.22
N TRP A 118 3.67 11.05 2.92
CA TRP A 118 3.46 10.52 1.57
C TRP A 118 1.98 10.25 1.31
N ASN A 119 1.64 10.15 0.02
CA ASN A 119 0.33 9.77 -0.47
C ASN A 119 0.41 8.39 -1.12
N ILE A 120 -0.70 7.66 -1.12
CA ILE A 120 -0.80 6.37 -1.80
C ILE A 120 -2.11 6.29 -2.59
N ASN A 121 -2.01 5.84 -3.85
CA ASN A 121 -3.15 5.75 -4.74
C ASN A 121 -3.72 4.33 -4.79
N TRP A 122 -2.85 3.33 -4.97
CA TRP A 122 -3.29 1.93 -5.03
C TRP A 122 -2.14 0.98 -4.66
N ILE A 123 -2.55 -0.25 -4.38
CA ILE A 123 -1.66 -1.37 -4.12
C ILE A 123 -2.01 -2.47 -5.13
N ARG A 124 -1.00 -3.12 -5.70
CA ARG A 124 -1.21 -4.25 -6.61
C ARG A 124 -0.41 -5.44 -6.11
N ILE A 125 -1.08 -6.58 -5.96
CA ILE A 125 -0.43 -7.84 -5.60
C ILE A 125 -0.53 -8.74 -6.81
N LYS A 126 0.61 -9.21 -7.30
CA LYS A 126 0.65 -10.00 -8.54
C LYS A 126 1.71 -11.09 -8.48
N ARG A 127 1.55 -11.99 -9.40
CA ARG A 127 2.45 -13.13 -9.51
C ARG A 127 2.58 -13.59 -10.96
#